data_9a80ce5500d3d6599a6e5e034fd16e5e
#
_entry.id   9a80ce5500d3d6599a6e5e034fd16e5e
#
_cell.length_a   1.000
_cell.length_b   1.000
_cell.length_c   1.000
_cell.angle_alpha   90.00
_cell.angle_beta   90.00
_cell.angle_gamma   90.00
#
_symmetry.space_group_name_H-M   'P 1'
#
loop_
_entity.id
_entity.type
_entity.pdbx_description
1 polymer ?
#
loop_
_entity_poly.entity_id
_entity_poly.type
_entity_poly.pdbx_seq_one_letter_code
_entity_poly.pdbx_strand_id
1 'polypeptide(L)'
;SLESLSSDLSTLLERQSLDKQAVFETRSAGCLILQRLYDQLKFDAKFDYIKKCSEFQYDLAKIAKDLILLRILNPASKRRSSIEGPRHYLGVELNNLDHIYKSLDVLSKHKTDIIRYWNRQIGKEVPERDTSVCLYDITTYAFESTNADDLRDFGYSKDKKFNEVQVVMALATDKDGLPLDYGLY
;
A
#
# COMPACT_ATOMS: atom_id res chain seq x y z
N SER A 1 -9.12 17.28 -12.61
CA SER A 1 -10.31 17.28 -13.49
C SER A 1 -10.21 16.11 -14.48
N LEU A 2 -11.32 15.72 -15.11
CA LEU A 2 -11.33 14.66 -16.14
C LEU A 2 -10.42 14.99 -17.32
N GLU A 3 -10.28 16.25 -17.65
CA GLU A 3 -9.37 16.74 -18.70
C GLU A 3 -7.89 16.50 -18.39
N SER A 4 -7.48 16.65 -17.14
CA SER A 4 -6.10 16.37 -16.73
C SER A 4 -5.78 14.86 -16.78
N LEU A 5 -6.75 14.01 -16.45
CA LEU A 5 -6.63 12.56 -16.59
C LEU A 5 -6.54 12.13 -18.06
N SER A 6 -7.31 12.77 -18.94
CA SER A 6 -7.24 12.54 -20.39
C SER A 6 -5.89 12.93 -20.96
N SER A 7 -5.33 14.07 -20.54
CA SER A 7 -3.99 14.52 -20.94
C SER A 7 -2.89 13.56 -20.48
N ASP A 8 -2.96 13.12 -19.22
CA ASP A 8 -1.98 12.17 -18.66
C ASP A 8 -2.04 10.82 -19.39
N LEU A 9 -3.25 10.37 -19.73
CA LEU A 9 -3.48 9.13 -20.48
C LEU A 9 -2.93 9.23 -21.91
N SER A 10 -3.17 10.35 -22.58
CA SER A 10 -2.64 10.61 -23.94
C SER A 10 -1.12 10.60 -23.96
N THR A 11 -0.47 11.26 -22.99
CA THR A 11 0.98 11.31 -22.89
C THR A 11 1.60 9.93 -22.63
N LEU A 12 0.94 9.09 -21.83
CA LEU A 12 1.41 7.72 -21.57
C LEU A 12 1.22 6.80 -22.78
N LEU A 13 0.14 6.97 -23.54
CA LEU A 13 -0.12 6.21 -24.77
C LEU A 13 0.86 6.61 -25.87
N GLU A 14 1.21 7.89 -26.01
CA GLU A 14 2.22 8.36 -26.96
C GLU A 14 3.61 7.78 -26.66
N ARG A 15 4.02 7.70 -25.39
CA ARG A 15 5.29 7.06 -25.01
C ARG A 15 5.35 5.57 -25.38
N GLN A 16 4.22 4.86 -25.34
CA GLN A 16 4.15 3.46 -25.76
C GLN A 16 4.15 3.28 -27.29
N SER A 17 3.64 4.26 -28.04
CA SER A 17 3.59 4.17 -29.53
C SER A 17 4.94 4.36 -30.22
N LEU A 18 5.95 4.86 -29.49
CA LEU A 18 7.30 5.08 -30.01
C LEU A 18 8.15 3.80 -30.07
N ASP A 19 7.73 2.71 -29.41
CA ASP A 19 8.43 1.43 -29.43
C ASP A 19 7.83 0.50 -30.51
N LYS A 20 8.31 0.60 -31.73
CA LYS A 20 7.77 -0.04 -32.96
C LYS A 20 7.85 -1.58 -33.00
N GLN A 21 8.26 -2.24 -31.91
CA GLN A 21 8.27 -3.71 -31.78
C GLN A 21 7.48 -4.23 -30.57
N ALA A 22 6.73 -3.37 -29.88
CA ALA A 22 5.92 -3.80 -28.74
C ALA A 22 4.71 -4.60 -29.24
N VAL A 23 4.65 -5.86 -28.88
CA VAL A 23 3.39 -6.61 -28.77
C VAL A 23 2.43 -5.72 -27.98
N PHE A 24 1.25 -5.40 -28.54
CA PHE A 24 0.25 -4.58 -27.87
C PHE A 24 -0.24 -5.30 -26.59
N GLU A 25 0.46 -5.08 -25.48
CA GLU A 25 -0.01 -5.51 -24.18
C GLU A 25 -1.06 -4.51 -23.67
N THR A 26 -2.29 -4.96 -23.55
CA THR A 26 -3.36 -4.17 -22.95
C THR A 26 -3.09 -4.04 -21.45
N ARG A 27 -2.86 -2.80 -20.96
CA ARG A 27 -2.67 -2.51 -19.54
C ARG A 27 -3.86 -1.76 -18.98
N SER A 28 -4.26 -2.10 -17.75
CA SER A 28 -5.33 -1.41 -17.06
C SER A 28 -4.90 0.01 -16.64
N ALA A 29 -5.72 1.00 -16.97
CA ALA A 29 -5.57 2.39 -16.53
C ALA A 29 -6.22 2.65 -15.15
N GLY A 30 -6.82 1.63 -14.52
CA GLY A 30 -7.54 1.79 -13.25
C GLY A 30 -6.69 2.31 -12.09
N CYS A 31 -5.36 2.11 -12.17
CA CYS A 31 -4.43 2.67 -11.18
C CYS A 31 -4.30 4.21 -11.25
N LEU A 32 -4.58 4.85 -12.37
CA LEU A 32 -4.38 6.30 -12.55
C LEU A 32 -5.27 7.13 -11.60
N ILE A 33 -6.50 6.69 -11.36
CA ILE A 33 -7.42 7.37 -10.42
C ILE A 33 -6.86 7.28 -9.00
N LEU A 34 -6.42 6.09 -8.60
CA LEU A 34 -5.83 5.86 -7.28
C LEU A 34 -4.50 6.59 -7.12
N GLN A 35 -3.67 6.64 -8.16
CA GLN A 35 -2.43 7.43 -8.16
C GLN A 35 -2.72 8.91 -7.92
N ARG A 36 -3.73 9.46 -8.60
CA ARG A 36 -4.12 10.87 -8.42
C ARG A 36 -4.52 11.16 -6.98
N LEU A 37 -5.33 10.28 -6.38
CA LEU A 37 -5.75 10.41 -4.98
C LEU A 37 -4.55 10.31 -4.02
N TYR A 38 -3.65 9.37 -4.28
CA TYR A 38 -2.43 9.18 -3.52
C TYR A 38 -1.52 10.42 -3.58
N ASP A 39 -1.34 11.01 -4.77
CA ASP A 39 -0.52 12.20 -4.99
C ASP A 39 -1.13 13.43 -4.31
N GLN A 40 -2.47 13.57 -4.33
CA GLN A 40 -3.19 14.63 -3.61
C GLN A 40 -2.90 14.57 -2.10
N LEU A 41 -2.88 13.38 -1.52
CA LEU A 41 -2.57 13.17 -0.11
C LEU A 41 -1.08 13.34 0.24
N LYS A 42 -0.20 13.51 -0.77
CA LYS A 42 1.25 13.76 -0.63
C LYS A 42 1.96 12.71 0.23
N PHE A 43 1.55 11.44 0.13
CA PHE A 43 2.10 10.38 0.96
C PHE A 43 3.58 10.11 0.67
N ASP A 44 4.03 10.34 -0.56
CA ASP A 44 5.42 10.15 -0.98
C ASP A 44 6.43 10.99 -0.17
N ALA A 45 6.07 12.20 0.22
CA ALA A 45 6.99 13.10 0.92
C ALA A 45 7.58 12.52 2.22
N LYS A 46 6.84 11.63 2.91
CA LYS A 46 7.38 10.94 4.09
C LYS A 46 8.39 9.86 3.71
N PHE A 47 8.16 9.13 2.63
CA PHE A 47 9.07 8.10 2.15
C PHE A 47 10.36 8.72 1.57
N ASP A 48 10.25 9.83 0.86
CA ASP A 48 11.40 10.61 0.38
C ASP A 48 12.27 11.11 1.53
N TYR A 49 11.64 11.58 2.61
CA TYR A 49 12.36 11.97 3.82
C TYR A 49 13.10 10.79 4.44
N ILE A 50 12.45 9.62 4.59
CA ILE A 50 13.08 8.39 5.11
C ILE A 50 14.26 8.00 4.24
N LYS A 51 14.12 8.04 2.91
CA LYS A 51 15.21 7.74 1.96
C LYS A 51 16.39 8.68 2.14
N LYS A 52 16.17 9.98 2.29
CA LYS A 52 17.25 10.97 2.51
C LYS A 52 18.04 10.72 3.80
N CYS A 53 17.40 10.13 4.81
CA CYS A 53 18.03 9.79 6.10
C CYS A 53 18.60 8.36 6.13
N SER A 54 18.66 7.67 4.98
CA SER A 54 19.04 6.25 4.88
C SER A 54 20.09 6.06 3.78
N GLU A 55 20.83 4.95 3.86
CA GLU A 55 21.91 4.64 2.90
C GLU A 55 21.47 3.83 1.68
N PHE A 56 20.23 3.31 1.66
CA PHE A 56 19.75 2.51 0.53
C PHE A 56 19.46 3.36 -0.72
N GLN A 57 19.70 2.78 -1.92
CA GLN A 57 19.63 3.49 -3.19
C GLN A 57 18.31 3.30 -3.95
N TYR A 58 17.47 2.33 -3.55
CA TYR A 58 16.20 2.08 -4.24
C TYR A 58 15.14 3.14 -3.91
N ASP A 59 14.15 3.25 -4.78
CA ASP A 59 13.05 4.21 -4.62
C ASP A 59 11.96 3.67 -3.69
N LEU A 60 12.07 4.00 -2.41
CA LEU A 60 11.10 3.58 -1.38
C LEU A 60 9.70 4.15 -1.64
N ALA A 61 9.59 5.41 -2.08
CA ALA A 61 8.31 6.06 -2.34
C ALA A 61 7.57 5.34 -3.47
N LYS A 62 8.26 5.08 -4.58
CA LYS A 62 7.70 4.35 -5.72
C LYS A 62 7.25 2.94 -5.35
N ILE A 63 8.09 2.18 -4.62
CA ILE A 63 7.76 0.82 -4.18
C ILE A 63 6.55 0.84 -3.24
N ALA A 64 6.51 1.73 -2.25
CA ALA A 64 5.40 1.83 -1.32
C ALA A 64 4.09 2.19 -2.03
N LYS A 65 4.12 3.17 -2.94
CA LYS A 65 3.00 3.57 -3.77
C LYS A 65 2.46 2.38 -4.59
N ASP A 66 3.32 1.72 -5.34
CA ASP A 66 2.93 0.59 -6.18
C ASP A 66 2.35 -0.58 -5.36
N LEU A 67 2.91 -0.86 -4.18
CA LEU A 67 2.37 -1.87 -3.26
C LEU A 67 0.97 -1.52 -2.76
N ILE A 68 0.72 -0.26 -2.42
CA ILE A 68 -0.59 0.23 -1.98
C ILE A 68 -1.60 0.11 -3.12
N LEU A 69 -1.27 0.60 -4.31
CA LEU A 69 -2.12 0.54 -5.48
C LEU A 69 -2.51 -0.90 -5.84
N LEU A 70 -1.52 -1.79 -5.91
CA LEU A 70 -1.76 -3.20 -6.21
C LEU A 70 -2.53 -3.91 -5.10
N ARG A 71 -2.37 -3.51 -3.85
CA ARG A 71 -3.17 -4.08 -2.75
C ARG A 71 -4.65 -3.77 -2.87
N ILE A 72 -4.99 -2.61 -3.43
CA ILE A 72 -6.38 -2.19 -3.67
C ILE A 72 -6.94 -2.85 -4.94
N LEU A 73 -6.16 -2.85 -6.04
CA LEU A 73 -6.63 -3.28 -7.35
C LEU A 73 -6.61 -4.80 -7.54
N ASN A 74 -5.58 -5.45 -7.04
CA ASN A 74 -5.36 -6.90 -7.22
C ASN A 74 -4.57 -7.47 -6.03
N PRO A 75 -5.24 -7.73 -4.89
CA PRO A 75 -4.60 -8.28 -3.70
C PRO A 75 -3.90 -9.62 -4.00
N ALA A 76 -2.59 -9.66 -3.86
CA ALA A 76 -1.77 -10.83 -4.15
C ALA A 76 -0.52 -10.90 -3.25
N SER A 77 0.23 -11.99 -3.33
CA SER A 77 1.55 -12.09 -2.70
C SER A 77 2.52 -11.06 -3.29
N LYS A 78 3.53 -10.64 -2.54
CA LYS A 78 4.54 -9.67 -3.02
C LYS A 78 5.25 -10.15 -4.27
N ARG A 79 5.56 -11.46 -4.34
CA ARG A 79 6.14 -12.09 -5.53
C ARG A 79 5.22 -12.02 -6.74
N ARG A 80 3.94 -12.33 -6.57
CA ARG A 80 2.96 -12.23 -7.67
C ARG A 80 2.77 -10.77 -8.11
N SER A 81 2.66 -9.85 -7.18
CA SER A 81 2.55 -8.41 -7.44
C SER A 81 3.74 -7.87 -8.23
N SER A 82 4.97 -8.33 -7.95
CA SER A 82 6.17 -7.90 -8.68
C SER A 82 6.23 -8.41 -10.13
N ILE A 83 5.55 -9.50 -10.43
CA ILE A 83 5.51 -10.08 -11.79
C ILE A 83 4.33 -9.50 -12.59
N GLU A 84 3.15 -9.51 -12.00
CA GLU A 84 1.90 -9.14 -12.68
C GLU A 84 1.64 -7.64 -12.68
N GLY A 85 2.06 -6.93 -11.64
CA GLY A 85 1.83 -5.49 -11.51
C GLY A 85 2.35 -4.70 -12.71
N PRO A 86 3.63 -4.77 -13.06
CA PRO A 86 4.19 -4.04 -14.21
C PRO A 86 3.60 -4.47 -15.56
N ARG A 87 3.10 -5.71 -15.65
CA ARG A 87 2.50 -6.24 -16.90
C ARG A 87 1.07 -5.75 -17.11
N HIS A 88 0.29 -5.67 -16.04
CA HIS A 88 -1.15 -5.44 -16.14
C HIS A 88 -1.58 -4.01 -15.82
N TYR A 89 -0.74 -3.22 -15.14
CA TYR A 89 -1.12 -1.88 -14.68
C TYR A 89 -0.17 -0.81 -15.21
N LEU A 90 -0.75 0.24 -15.77
CA LEU A 90 -0.01 1.36 -16.32
C LEU A 90 0.67 2.16 -15.19
N GLY A 91 1.96 2.44 -15.36
CA GLY A 91 2.74 3.22 -14.39
C GLY A 91 3.20 2.47 -13.14
N VAL A 92 2.93 1.15 -13.03
CA VAL A 92 3.49 0.28 -11.99
C VAL A 92 4.84 -0.29 -12.44
N GLU A 93 5.87 -0.14 -11.61
CA GLU A 93 7.25 -0.54 -11.92
C GLU A 93 7.87 -1.46 -10.85
N LEU A 94 7.04 -2.21 -10.15
CA LEU A 94 7.43 -3.08 -9.06
C LEU A 94 8.13 -4.35 -9.58
N ASN A 95 9.43 -4.28 -9.88
CA ASN A 95 10.16 -5.32 -10.61
C ASN A 95 11.31 -5.99 -9.83
N ASN A 96 11.64 -5.51 -8.62
CA ASN A 96 12.72 -6.07 -7.82
C ASN A 96 12.20 -6.58 -6.46
N LEU A 97 12.12 -7.91 -6.32
CA LEU A 97 11.56 -8.55 -5.13
C LEU A 97 12.40 -8.32 -3.86
N ASP A 98 13.74 -8.26 -3.97
CA ASP A 98 14.62 -7.97 -2.83
C ASP A 98 14.39 -6.54 -2.32
N HIS A 99 14.28 -5.56 -3.21
CA HIS A 99 13.95 -4.19 -2.82
C HIS A 99 12.56 -4.08 -2.19
N ILE A 100 11.60 -4.90 -2.65
CA ILE A 100 10.25 -4.94 -2.05
C ILE A 100 10.35 -5.39 -0.59
N TYR A 101 11.02 -6.52 -0.31
CA TYR A 101 11.13 -7.03 1.05
C TYR A 101 11.90 -6.07 1.96
N LYS A 102 13.04 -5.54 1.51
CA LYS A 102 13.79 -4.51 2.25
C LYS A 102 12.95 -3.26 2.51
N SER A 103 12.09 -2.86 1.56
CA SER A 103 11.16 -1.75 1.78
C SER A 103 10.14 -2.05 2.88
N LEU A 104 9.63 -3.29 2.98
CA LEU A 104 8.69 -3.66 4.04
C LEU A 104 9.34 -3.53 5.43
N ASP A 105 10.60 -3.92 5.57
CA ASP A 105 11.35 -3.76 6.84
C ASP A 105 11.50 -2.28 7.21
N VAL A 106 11.84 -1.43 6.23
CA VAL A 106 11.93 0.03 6.44
C VAL A 106 10.56 0.60 6.83
N LEU A 107 9.48 0.22 6.14
CA LEU A 107 8.12 0.69 6.44
C LEU A 107 7.69 0.26 7.84
N SER A 108 7.97 -0.98 8.24
CA SER A 108 7.69 -1.49 9.59
C SER A 108 8.41 -0.69 10.66
N LYS A 109 9.72 -0.45 10.48
CA LYS A 109 10.53 0.35 11.41
C LYS A 109 10.02 1.78 11.58
N HIS A 110 9.48 2.39 10.53
CA HIS A 110 9.00 3.77 10.54
C HIS A 110 7.46 3.86 10.65
N LYS A 111 6.76 2.78 11.00
CA LYS A 111 5.30 2.68 11.07
C LYS A 111 4.65 3.89 11.74
N THR A 112 5.01 4.16 12.99
CA THR A 112 4.39 5.22 13.80
C THR A 112 4.53 6.61 13.16
N ASP A 113 5.70 6.91 12.61
CA ASP A 113 5.96 8.19 11.95
C ASP A 113 5.20 8.32 10.63
N ILE A 114 5.07 7.24 9.87
CA ILE A 114 4.32 7.20 8.61
C ILE A 114 2.83 7.44 8.92
N ILE A 115 2.26 6.71 9.87
CA ILE A 115 0.85 6.83 10.25
C ILE A 115 0.55 8.25 10.75
N ARG A 116 1.40 8.80 11.62
CA ARG A 116 1.26 10.19 12.11
C ARG A 116 1.31 11.21 10.99
N TYR A 117 2.21 11.02 10.02
CA TYR A 117 2.30 11.90 8.87
C TYR A 117 1.04 11.82 8.00
N TRP A 118 0.57 10.61 7.68
CA TRP A 118 -0.62 10.40 6.85
C TRP A 118 -1.88 10.94 7.51
N ASN A 119 -2.05 10.73 8.82
CA ASN A 119 -3.18 11.33 9.55
C ASN A 119 -3.20 12.86 9.45
N ARG A 120 -2.03 13.50 9.48
CA ARG A 120 -1.93 14.96 9.27
C ARG A 120 -2.30 15.38 7.85
N GLN A 121 -1.95 14.59 6.83
CA GLN A 121 -2.36 14.92 5.45
C GLN A 121 -3.87 14.72 5.27
N ILE A 122 -4.42 13.61 5.76
CA ILE A 122 -5.87 13.37 5.72
C ILE A 122 -6.63 14.50 6.43
N GLY A 123 -6.18 14.95 7.59
CA GLY A 123 -6.80 16.07 8.31
C GLY A 123 -6.73 17.42 7.57
N LYS A 124 -5.82 17.60 6.61
CA LYS A 124 -5.82 18.79 5.74
C LYS A 124 -6.85 18.71 4.62
N GLU A 125 -7.08 17.50 4.09
CA GLU A 125 -8.07 17.27 3.03
C GLU A 125 -9.50 17.16 3.58
N VAL A 126 -9.65 16.79 4.86
CA VAL A 126 -10.93 16.66 5.58
C VAL A 126 -10.86 17.53 6.84
N PRO A 127 -11.02 18.86 6.73
CA PRO A 127 -10.88 19.79 7.87
C PRO A 127 -11.87 19.56 9.01
N GLU A 128 -13.08 19.06 8.69
CA GLU A 128 -14.14 18.72 9.66
C GLU A 128 -13.97 17.33 10.29
N ARG A 129 -12.84 16.66 10.05
CA ARG A 129 -12.55 15.35 10.64
C ARG A 129 -12.60 15.41 12.17
N ASP A 130 -13.47 14.60 12.74
CA ASP A 130 -13.65 14.48 14.19
C ASP A 130 -12.97 13.21 14.70
N THR A 131 -11.90 13.38 15.46
CA THR A 131 -11.15 12.29 16.09
C THR A 131 -11.45 12.12 17.59
N SER A 132 -12.50 12.77 18.09
CA SER A 132 -12.94 12.65 19.49
C SER A 132 -13.53 11.27 19.82
N VAL A 133 -14.04 10.58 18.78
CA VAL A 133 -14.53 9.20 18.87
C VAL A 133 -13.57 8.29 18.14
N CYS A 134 -13.13 7.22 18.79
CA CYS A 134 -12.31 6.18 18.21
C CYS A 134 -13.08 4.86 18.22
N LEU A 135 -13.29 4.30 17.04
CA LEU A 135 -13.90 3.00 16.83
C LEU A 135 -12.81 1.95 16.67
N TYR A 136 -12.95 0.80 17.31
CA TYR A 136 -12.02 -0.32 17.22
C TYR A 136 -12.65 -1.49 16.49
N ASP A 137 -11.98 -1.97 15.47
CA ASP A 137 -12.29 -3.25 14.83
C ASP A 137 -11.14 -4.24 15.04
N ILE A 138 -11.48 -5.48 15.38
CA ILE A 138 -10.51 -6.55 15.64
C ILE A 138 -10.75 -7.66 14.64
N THR A 139 -9.71 -7.93 13.84
CA THR A 139 -9.69 -8.99 12.82
C THR A 139 -8.58 -10.00 13.13
N THR A 140 -8.92 -11.29 13.10
CA THR A 140 -7.96 -12.38 13.28
C THR A 140 -7.58 -12.96 11.91
N TYR A 141 -6.29 -13.05 11.64
CA TYR A 141 -5.73 -13.69 10.46
C TYR A 141 -5.14 -15.04 10.85
N ALA A 142 -5.72 -16.13 10.36
CA ALA A 142 -5.18 -17.48 10.52
C ALA A 142 -4.20 -17.80 9.38
N PHE A 143 -3.11 -18.49 9.70
CA PHE A 143 -2.10 -18.92 8.75
C PHE A 143 -2.10 -20.47 8.69
N GLU A 144 -2.03 -21.02 7.50
CA GLU A 144 -1.85 -22.47 7.28
C GLU A 144 -0.42 -22.89 7.68
N SER A 145 -0.08 -22.71 8.95
CA SER A 145 1.22 -23.03 9.53
C SER A 145 1.02 -23.49 10.96
N THR A 146 1.86 -24.43 11.40
CA THR A 146 1.90 -24.93 12.78
C THR A 146 3.05 -24.34 13.59
N ASN A 147 3.87 -23.45 12.98
CA ASN A 147 5.01 -22.85 13.64
C ASN A 147 4.64 -21.45 14.17
N ALA A 148 4.61 -21.31 15.49
CA ALA A 148 4.52 -20.03 16.16
C ALA A 148 5.85 -19.25 16.04
N ASP A 149 5.77 -17.92 16.12
CA ASP A 149 6.92 -17.02 16.21
C ASP A 149 6.58 -15.84 17.12
N ASP A 150 7.43 -14.80 17.14
CA ASP A 150 7.25 -13.64 18.03
C ASP A 150 5.94 -12.86 17.80
N LEU A 151 5.27 -13.04 16.65
CA LEU A 151 4.04 -12.35 16.29
C LEU A 151 2.87 -13.32 16.10
N ARG A 152 3.15 -14.54 15.65
CA ARG A 152 2.13 -15.55 15.34
C ARG A 152 2.07 -16.59 16.43
N ASP A 153 0.92 -16.73 17.07
CA ASP A 153 0.73 -17.74 18.11
C ASP A 153 -0.63 -18.44 17.93
N PHE A 154 -0.78 -19.58 18.62
CA PHE A 154 -2.05 -20.27 18.68
C PHE A 154 -3.04 -19.48 19.53
N GLY A 155 -4.26 -19.32 19.04
CA GLY A 155 -5.25 -18.54 19.74
C GLY A 155 -6.68 -18.97 19.45
N TYR A 156 -7.63 -18.30 20.10
CA TYR A 156 -9.04 -18.51 19.87
C TYR A 156 -9.43 -17.92 18.51
N SER A 157 -9.95 -18.79 17.63
CA SER A 157 -10.51 -18.37 16.34
C SER A 157 -12.03 -18.47 16.35
N LYS A 158 -12.72 -17.42 15.93
CA LYS A 158 -14.17 -17.46 15.66
C LYS A 158 -14.55 -18.53 14.65
N ASP A 159 -13.64 -18.84 13.72
CA ASP A 159 -13.80 -19.84 12.67
C ASP A 159 -13.40 -21.26 13.10
N LYS A 160 -13.18 -21.48 14.41
CA LYS A 160 -12.80 -22.77 15.02
C LYS A 160 -11.47 -23.37 14.48
N LYS A 161 -10.55 -22.53 14.03
CA LYS A 161 -9.23 -22.90 13.52
C LYS A 161 -8.17 -22.92 14.63
N PHE A 162 -8.37 -23.77 15.63
CA PHE A 162 -7.52 -23.82 16.84
C PHE A 162 -6.12 -24.40 16.60
N ASN A 163 -5.90 -25.06 15.48
CA ASN A 163 -4.62 -25.70 15.13
C ASN A 163 -3.77 -24.84 14.19
N GLU A 164 -4.20 -23.62 13.88
CA GLU A 164 -3.48 -22.69 13.01
C GLU A 164 -2.95 -21.53 13.85
N VAL A 165 -1.74 -21.08 13.55
CA VAL A 165 -1.21 -19.87 14.19
C VAL A 165 -1.93 -18.64 13.65
N GLN A 166 -2.10 -17.63 14.49
CA GLN A 166 -2.93 -16.46 14.23
C GLN A 166 -2.18 -15.18 14.52
N VAL A 167 -2.58 -14.12 13.84
CA VAL A 167 -2.22 -12.73 14.17
C VAL A 167 -3.51 -11.94 14.33
N VAL A 168 -3.62 -11.22 15.40
CA VAL A 168 -4.75 -10.32 15.65
C VAL A 168 -4.37 -8.91 15.21
N MET A 169 -5.15 -8.33 14.32
CA MET A 169 -5.04 -6.92 13.96
C MET A 169 -6.17 -6.12 14.61
N ALA A 170 -5.80 -5.11 15.36
CA ALA A 170 -6.73 -4.09 15.84
C ALA A 170 -6.58 -2.83 14.98
N LEU A 171 -7.66 -2.39 14.35
CA LEU A 171 -7.74 -1.17 13.56
C LEU A 171 -8.51 -0.11 14.34
N ALA A 172 -7.91 1.05 14.52
CA ALA A 172 -8.57 2.22 15.10
C ALA A 172 -8.98 3.17 13.99
N THR A 173 -10.24 3.59 13.97
CA THR A 173 -10.79 4.58 13.04
C THR A 173 -11.50 5.71 13.78
N ASP A 174 -11.67 6.85 13.12
CA ASP A 174 -12.60 7.88 13.59
C ASP A 174 -14.07 7.48 13.32
N LYS A 175 -15.00 8.35 13.67
CA LYS A 175 -16.45 8.12 13.50
C LYS A 175 -16.87 7.93 12.02
N ASP A 176 -16.11 8.48 11.09
CA ASP A 176 -16.39 8.43 9.66
C ASP A 176 -15.66 7.26 8.96
N GLY A 177 -14.97 6.41 9.75
CA GLY A 177 -14.26 5.23 9.28
C GLY A 177 -12.86 5.52 8.72
N LEU A 178 -12.35 6.76 8.84
CA LEU A 178 -10.99 7.05 8.41
C LEU A 178 -9.97 6.50 9.42
N PRO A 179 -8.92 5.83 8.96
CA PRO A 179 -7.98 5.15 9.86
C PRO A 179 -7.17 6.13 10.70
N LEU A 180 -6.99 5.80 11.97
CA LEU A 180 -6.16 6.53 12.94
C LEU A 180 -4.86 5.79 13.20
N ASP A 181 -4.94 4.51 13.54
CA ASP A 181 -3.79 3.64 13.84
C ASP A 181 -4.19 2.16 13.71
N TYR A 182 -3.20 1.27 13.76
CA TYR A 182 -3.42 -0.17 13.89
C TYR A 182 -2.36 -0.82 14.79
N GLY A 183 -2.74 -1.90 15.47
CA GLY A 183 -1.86 -2.78 16.21
C GLY A 183 -1.88 -4.21 15.66
N LEU A 184 -0.77 -4.93 15.84
CA LEU A 184 -0.67 -6.37 15.59
C LEU A 184 -0.27 -7.05 16.90
N TYR A 185 -0.94 -8.15 17.22
CA TYR A 185 -0.80 -8.91 18.47
C TYR A 185 -0.80 -10.40 18.18
#